data_1a9b1a2ec64d694d503af1a3b524442c
#
_entry.id   1a9b1a2ec64d694d503af1a3b524442c
#
_cell.length_a   1.000
_cell.length_b   1.000
_cell.length_c   1.000
_cell.angle_alpha   90.00
_cell.angle_beta   90.00
_cell.angle_gamma   90.00
#
_symmetry.space_group_name_H-M   'P 1'
#
loop_
_entity.id
_entity.type
_entity.pdbx_description
1 polymer ?
#
loop_
_entity_poly.entity_id
_entity_poly.type
_entity_poly.pdbx_seq_one_letter_code
_entity_poly.pdbx_strand_id
1 'polypeptide(L)'
;MQNLVLINREYSAGIRTTVYDFECDIRGEHDTLQYTLEHHDDGEGFTIHTQKDDIWERMSEPELERLEGIISREALYFKYHDKIAGAKSVEDMEEIQFSIMEDESPYFSAVSDRVWKEFSQKENELSGENRETSGQDVQKPEGVSDTPLEPDIEVPVKQAESQIDKTRAVNFRITDDALGIGTAKEKFRRNVEAIRTLEKIESENRIATPEEQEILSQYVGWGGLADAFDESKSAWANEYQELKGLLSEQEYASARESTLNAHYTSPAIIRSIYDALDKMGFEKGNVLEPAMGIGNFFGMLPEKMQESRLYGVELDGITGRIAKQLYPNADIKITGFEKTDYPNDFFDVAIGNVPFGQYK
;
A
#
# COMPACT_ATOMS: atom_id res chain seq x y z
N MET A 1 25.16 -0.46 17.93
CA MET A 1 24.15 -0.25 18.97
C MET A 1 23.28 -1.49 19.07
N GLN A 2 23.05 -1.97 20.29
CA GLN A 2 22.19 -3.12 20.58
C GLN A 2 21.26 -2.73 21.77
N ASN A 3 20.18 -3.48 21.92
CA ASN A 3 19.26 -3.37 23.07
C ASN A 3 18.69 -1.95 23.31
N LEU A 4 18.26 -1.24 22.25
CA LEU A 4 17.58 0.04 22.40
C LEU A 4 16.17 -0.19 22.99
N VAL A 5 15.93 0.34 24.18
CA VAL A 5 14.66 0.22 24.91
C VAL A 5 14.21 1.60 25.37
N LEU A 6 12.98 1.98 25.01
CA LEU A 6 12.35 3.19 25.54
C LEU A 6 12.02 2.96 27.02
N ILE A 7 12.57 3.81 27.89
CA ILE A 7 12.35 3.75 29.35
C ILE A 7 11.44 4.84 29.88
N ASN A 8 11.38 5.97 29.19
CA ASN A 8 10.53 7.08 29.60
C ASN A 8 10.13 7.92 28.40
N ARG A 9 8.98 8.57 28.51
CA ARG A 9 8.48 9.55 27.56
C ARG A 9 7.69 10.61 28.30
N GLU A 10 8.01 11.87 28.08
CA GLU A 10 7.37 12.99 28.72
C GLU A 10 7.06 14.11 27.71
N TYR A 11 5.83 14.58 27.68
CA TYR A 11 5.41 15.74 26.89
C TYR A 11 5.28 16.97 27.77
N SER A 12 5.96 18.06 27.41
CA SER A 12 5.85 19.36 28.06
C SER A 12 5.06 20.33 27.20
N ALA A 13 3.80 20.58 27.59
CA ALA A 13 2.92 21.50 26.87
C ALA A 13 3.41 22.97 26.89
N GLY A 14 4.16 23.37 27.91
CA GLY A 14 4.66 24.76 28.05
C GLY A 14 5.72 25.12 27.04
N ILE A 15 6.54 24.16 26.63
CA ILE A 15 7.60 24.32 25.61
C ILE A 15 7.34 23.52 24.34
N ARG A 16 6.19 22.86 24.24
CA ARG A 16 5.76 22.04 23.09
C ARG A 16 6.85 21.02 22.66
N THR A 17 7.35 20.28 23.63
CA THR A 17 8.47 19.38 23.43
C THR A 17 8.12 17.99 23.99
N THR A 18 8.43 16.94 23.25
CA THR A 18 8.36 15.55 23.75
C THR A 18 9.78 15.03 23.96
N VAL A 19 10.06 14.55 25.17
CA VAL A 19 11.33 13.94 25.53
C VAL A 19 11.15 12.43 25.59
N TYR A 20 12.06 11.70 24.96
CA TYR A 20 12.13 10.25 24.98
C TYR A 20 13.47 9.84 25.59
N ASP A 21 13.44 9.02 26.62
CA ASP A 21 14.65 8.44 27.23
C ASP A 21 14.75 6.98 26.82
N PHE A 22 15.90 6.58 26.30
CA PHE A 22 16.18 5.21 25.88
C PHE A 22 17.38 4.67 26.64
N GLU A 23 17.31 3.38 27.03
CA GLU A 23 18.48 2.59 27.37
C GLU A 23 19.00 1.86 26.12
N CYS A 24 20.32 1.80 25.98
CA CYS A 24 20.96 1.11 24.87
C CYS A 24 22.38 0.69 25.23
N ASP A 25 22.89 -0.28 24.45
CA ASP A 25 24.29 -0.68 24.51
C ASP A 25 25.01 -0.16 23.26
N ILE A 26 25.98 0.72 23.47
CA ILE A 26 26.84 1.29 22.43
C ILE A 26 28.23 0.72 22.57
N ARG A 27 28.69 -0.06 21.58
CA ARG A 27 29.99 -0.75 21.57
C ARG A 27 30.26 -1.61 22.83
N GLY A 28 29.19 -2.15 23.41
CA GLY A 28 29.29 -3.02 24.60
C GLY A 28 29.26 -2.25 25.93
N GLU A 29 29.11 -0.95 25.94
CA GLU A 29 28.88 -0.13 27.14
C GLU A 29 27.40 0.26 27.21
N HIS A 30 26.82 0.11 28.40
CA HIS A 30 25.44 0.52 28.67
C HIS A 30 25.36 2.03 28.85
N ASP A 31 24.37 2.67 28.18
CA ASP A 31 24.16 4.10 28.22
C ASP A 31 22.67 4.47 28.11
N THR A 32 22.35 5.72 28.44
CA THR A 32 21.02 6.29 28.28
C THR A 32 21.08 7.43 27.28
N LEU A 33 20.21 7.35 26.27
CA LEU A 33 20.04 8.38 25.27
C LEU A 33 18.76 9.17 25.55
N GLN A 34 18.83 10.49 25.48
CA GLN A 34 17.66 11.36 25.51
C GLN A 34 17.45 11.99 24.14
N TYR A 35 16.28 11.78 23.60
CA TYR A 35 15.84 12.38 22.35
C TYR A 35 14.73 13.38 22.64
N THR A 36 14.90 14.61 22.13
CA THR A 36 13.95 15.70 22.32
C THR A 36 13.34 16.08 20.98
N LEU A 37 12.04 15.96 20.87
CA LEU A 37 11.26 16.39 19.70
C LEU A 37 10.61 17.74 20.02
N GLU A 38 10.94 18.76 19.24
CA GLU A 38 10.39 20.09 19.34
C GLU A 38 9.27 20.27 18.30
N HIS A 39 8.07 20.64 18.76
CA HIS A 39 6.91 20.85 17.90
C HIS A 39 6.80 22.34 17.54
N HIS A 40 7.18 22.72 16.33
CA HIS A 40 7.07 24.05 15.77
C HIS A 40 5.82 24.18 14.88
N ASP A 41 5.36 25.42 14.65
CA ASP A 41 4.19 25.68 13.79
C ASP A 41 4.49 25.45 12.30
N ASP A 42 5.75 25.43 11.91
CA ASP A 42 6.26 25.24 10.55
C ASP A 42 6.92 23.87 10.32
N GLY A 43 6.89 22.99 11.33
CA GLY A 43 7.45 21.64 11.27
C GLY A 43 7.91 21.10 12.61
N GLU A 44 8.54 19.93 12.58
CA GLU A 44 9.12 19.28 13.77
C GLU A 44 10.66 19.38 13.71
N GLY A 45 11.26 19.91 14.76
CA GLY A 45 12.70 19.88 14.98
C GLY A 45 13.05 18.80 16.01
N PHE A 46 14.27 18.28 15.97
CA PHE A 46 14.72 17.35 17.01
C PHE A 46 16.15 17.61 17.43
N THR A 47 16.42 17.31 18.69
CA THR A 47 17.77 17.27 19.25
C THR A 47 17.98 15.96 20.00
N ILE A 48 19.19 15.42 19.91
CA ILE A 48 19.57 14.20 20.61
C ILE A 48 20.65 14.55 21.61
N HIS A 49 20.42 14.17 22.85
CA HIS A 49 21.39 14.31 23.92
C HIS A 49 21.78 12.95 24.47
N THR A 50 23.04 12.79 24.80
CA THR A 50 23.55 11.61 25.52
C THR A 50 24.03 12.03 26.88
N GLN A 51 23.92 11.17 27.89
CA GLN A 51 24.43 11.50 29.23
C GLN A 51 25.96 11.56 29.29
N LYS A 52 26.62 10.90 28.30
CA LYS A 52 28.08 10.96 28.16
C LYS A 52 28.43 11.84 26.96
N ASP A 53 28.99 13.02 27.19
CA ASP A 53 29.29 14.06 26.19
C ASP A 53 30.18 13.59 25.00
N ASP A 54 30.84 12.44 25.11
CA ASP A 54 31.79 11.92 24.13
C ASP A 54 31.27 10.79 23.25
N ILE A 55 29.99 10.38 23.38
CA ILE A 55 29.41 9.29 22.57
C ILE A 55 29.38 9.63 21.09
N TRP A 56 29.05 10.87 20.75
CA TRP A 56 29.02 11.35 19.37
C TRP A 56 30.37 11.23 18.68
N GLU A 57 31.45 11.54 19.40
CA GLU A 57 32.81 11.42 18.88
C GLU A 57 33.24 9.95 18.68
N ARG A 58 32.53 9.01 19.34
CA ARG A 58 32.79 7.58 19.26
C ARG A 58 31.95 6.84 18.21
N MET A 59 30.87 7.44 17.73
CA MET A 59 30.00 6.84 16.73
C MET A 59 30.47 7.18 15.31
N SER A 60 30.49 6.20 14.45
CA SER A 60 30.66 6.41 13.02
C SER A 60 29.38 6.98 12.39
N GLU A 61 29.51 7.68 11.26
CA GLU A 61 28.38 8.24 10.53
C GLU A 61 27.25 7.21 10.24
N PRO A 62 27.53 5.98 9.81
CA PRO A 62 26.50 4.95 9.65
C PRO A 62 25.82 4.49 10.94
N GLU A 63 26.52 4.59 12.10
CA GLU A 63 25.92 4.30 13.41
C GLU A 63 24.97 5.40 13.85
N LEU A 64 25.32 6.66 13.58
CA LEU A 64 24.47 7.83 13.82
C LEU A 64 23.20 7.78 12.96
N GLU A 65 23.31 7.56 11.65
CA GLU A 65 22.17 7.41 10.75
C GLU A 65 21.23 6.28 11.20
N ARG A 66 21.80 5.15 11.64
CA ARG A 66 21.00 4.05 12.17
C ARG A 66 20.27 4.42 13.46
N LEU A 67 20.92 5.17 14.35
CA LEU A 67 20.33 5.67 15.59
C LEU A 67 19.17 6.62 15.28
N GLU A 68 19.39 7.61 14.44
CA GLU A 68 18.38 8.56 14.01
C GLU A 68 17.17 7.83 13.39
N GLY A 69 17.41 6.85 12.53
CA GLY A 69 16.33 6.05 11.92
C GLY A 69 15.52 5.24 12.94
N ILE A 70 16.12 4.75 14.03
CA ILE A 70 15.40 4.04 15.09
C ILE A 70 14.58 5.02 15.93
N ILE A 71 15.17 6.14 16.33
CA ILE A 71 14.51 7.18 17.15
C ILE A 71 13.35 7.80 16.37
N SER A 72 13.55 8.14 15.10
CA SER A 72 12.51 8.71 14.25
C SER A 72 11.30 7.78 14.10
N ARG A 73 11.53 6.46 14.02
CA ARG A 73 10.45 5.46 14.00
C ARG A 73 9.67 5.44 15.31
N GLU A 74 10.34 5.42 16.45
CA GLU A 74 9.66 5.41 17.75
C GLU A 74 8.91 6.74 17.99
N ALA A 75 9.50 7.89 17.65
CA ALA A 75 8.83 9.17 17.73
C ALA A 75 7.56 9.24 16.88
N LEU A 76 7.64 8.73 15.64
CA LEU A 76 6.49 8.65 14.75
C LEU A 76 5.39 7.73 15.27
N TYR A 77 5.76 6.56 15.81
CA TYR A 77 4.79 5.67 16.45
C TYR A 77 4.05 6.37 17.58
N PHE A 78 4.76 7.04 18.48
CA PHE A 78 4.14 7.73 19.62
C PHE A 78 3.30 8.94 19.22
N LYS A 79 3.64 9.63 18.13
CA LYS A 79 2.80 10.67 17.55
C LYS A 79 1.37 10.18 17.29
N TYR A 80 1.22 8.98 16.73
CA TYR A 80 -0.09 8.39 16.47
C TYR A 80 -0.68 7.72 17.69
N HIS A 81 0.11 7.03 18.50
CA HIS A 81 -0.32 6.44 19.75
C HIS A 81 -1.07 7.44 20.63
N ASP A 82 -0.55 8.67 20.79
CA ASP A 82 -1.18 9.71 21.59
C ASP A 82 -2.49 10.22 20.99
N LYS A 83 -2.52 10.43 19.68
CA LYS A 83 -3.75 10.83 18.99
C LYS A 83 -4.83 9.77 19.18
N ILE A 84 -4.50 8.50 18.95
CA ILE A 84 -5.43 7.37 19.09
C ILE A 84 -5.89 7.23 20.55
N ALA A 85 -4.98 7.27 21.51
CA ALA A 85 -5.31 7.16 22.92
C ALA A 85 -6.20 8.33 23.39
N GLY A 86 -6.02 9.53 22.84
CA GLY A 86 -6.78 10.73 23.14
C GLY A 86 -8.17 10.81 22.48
N ALA A 87 -8.45 9.98 21.47
CA ALA A 87 -9.71 9.99 20.73
C ALA A 87 -10.91 9.62 21.63
N LYS A 88 -12.01 10.36 21.50
CA LYS A 88 -13.22 10.22 22.30
C LYS A 88 -14.46 9.90 21.49
N SER A 89 -14.41 10.01 20.18
CA SER A 89 -15.50 9.75 19.26
C SER A 89 -15.02 9.04 17.99
N VAL A 90 -15.96 8.54 17.20
CA VAL A 90 -15.66 7.95 15.88
C VAL A 90 -15.15 9.03 14.90
N GLU A 91 -15.66 10.25 15.02
CA GLU A 91 -15.21 11.40 14.23
C GLU A 91 -13.74 11.74 14.51
N ASP A 92 -13.30 11.68 15.78
CA ASP A 92 -11.87 11.84 16.12
C ASP A 92 -11.02 10.76 15.43
N MET A 93 -11.55 9.52 15.37
CA MET A 93 -10.84 8.41 14.70
C MET A 93 -10.76 8.62 13.19
N GLU A 94 -11.77 9.17 12.54
CA GLU A 94 -11.74 9.51 11.10
C GLU A 94 -10.65 10.55 10.79
N GLU A 95 -10.53 11.60 11.63
CA GLU A 95 -9.47 12.61 11.49
C GLU A 95 -8.07 12.02 11.70
N ILE A 96 -7.93 11.10 12.67
CA ILE A 96 -6.67 10.41 12.91
C ILE A 96 -6.34 9.48 11.75
N GLN A 97 -7.32 8.73 11.23
CA GLN A 97 -7.14 7.89 10.05
C GLN A 97 -6.62 8.68 8.86
N PHE A 98 -7.23 9.84 8.60
CA PHE A 98 -6.78 10.73 7.54
C PHE A 98 -5.33 11.20 7.77
N SER A 99 -5.00 11.62 9.01
CA SER A 99 -3.63 12.03 9.38
C SER A 99 -2.61 10.90 9.25
N ILE A 100 -3.00 9.64 9.53
CA ILE A 100 -2.15 8.45 9.33
C ILE A 100 -1.91 8.20 7.82
N MET A 101 -2.97 8.32 7.02
CA MET A 101 -2.90 8.06 5.58
C MET A 101 -2.10 9.12 4.81
N GLU A 102 -2.06 10.36 5.32
CA GLU A 102 -1.29 11.46 4.74
C GLU A 102 0.16 11.54 5.25
N ASP A 103 0.58 10.65 6.15
CA ASP A 103 1.93 10.70 6.69
C ASP A 103 2.97 10.25 5.67
N GLU A 104 3.70 11.21 5.12
CA GLU A 104 4.76 11.00 4.13
C GLU A 104 6.12 10.66 4.77
N SER A 105 6.17 10.42 6.09
CA SER A 105 7.43 10.09 6.76
C SER A 105 8.06 8.82 6.17
N PRO A 106 9.34 8.85 5.81
CA PRO A 106 10.04 7.67 5.31
C PRO A 106 10.09 6.53 6.32
N TYR A 107 9.79 6.82 7.59
CA TYR A 107 9.76 5.83 8.67
C TYR A 107 8.37 5.24 8.93
N PHE A 108 7.32 5.76 8.28
CA PHE A 108 5.94 5.34 8.57
C PHE A 108 5.72 3.84 8.30
N SER A 109 6.25 3.30 7.21
CA SER A 109 6.13 1.87 6.88
C SER A 109 6.66 0.94 7.98
N ALA A 110 7.65 1.40 8.75
CA ALA A 110 8.23 0.60 9.82
C ALA A 110 7.40 0.57 11.12
N VAL A 111 6.45 1.49 11.28
CA VAL A 111 5.59 1.60 12.47
C VAL A 111 4.11 1.40 12.16
N SER A 112 3.74 1.35 10.89
CA SER A 112 2.36 1.30 10.43
C SER A 112 1.55 0.17 11.08
N ASP A 113 2.10 -1.05 11.16
CA ASP A 113 1.40 -2.19 11.76
C ASP A 113 1.06 -1.97 13.24
N ARG A 114 1.96 -1.33 14.00
CA ARG A 114 1.72 -0.98 15.41
C ARG A 114 0.62 0.08 15.52
N VAL A 115 0.69 1.12 14.69
CA VAL A 115 -0.26 2.23 14.66
C VAL A 115 -1.66 1.72 14.26
N TRP A 116 -1.77 0.97 13.17
CA TRP A 116 -3.06 0.44 12.70
C TRP A 116 -3.68 -0.57 13.65
N LYS A 117 -2.88 -1.34 14.37
CA LYS A 117 -3.38 -2.26 15.40
C LYS A 117 -4.04 -1.50 16.55
N GLU A 118 -3.40 -0.45 17.05
CA GLU A 118 -3.96 0.38 18.12
C GLU A 118 -5.19 1.16 17.63
N PHE A 119 -5.13 1.69 16.41
CA PHE A 119 -6.25 2.36 15.77
C PHE A 119 -7.49 1.45 15.74
N SER A 120 -7.36 0.24 15.21
CA SER A 120 -8.48 -0.70 15.12
C SER A 120 -9.02 -1.12 16.49
N GLN A 121 -8.17 -1.25 17.49
CA GLN A 121 -8.61 -1.54 18.87
C GLN A 121 -9.44 -0.38 19.42
N LYS A 122 -8.99 0.84 19.25
CA LYS A 122 -9.67 2.04 19.74
C LYS A 122 -10.99 2.31 19.02
N GLU A 123 -11.01 2.13 17.71
CA GLU A 123 -12.20 2.25 16.88
C GLU A 123 -13.29 1.26 17.33
N ASN A 124 -12.93 0.00 17.59
CA ASN A 124 -13.84 -1.02 18.12
C ASN A 124 -14.36 -0.66 19.53
N GLU A 125 -13.53 -0.07 20.38
CA GLU A 125 -13.95 0.41 21.70
C GLU A 125 -14.99 1.52 21.59
N LEU A 126 -14.79 2.49 20.70
CA LEU A 126 -15.67 3.65 20.53
C LEU A 126 -16.97 3.31 19.79
N SER A 127 -16.93 2.38 18.83
CA SER A 127 -18.11 1.90 18.10
C SER A 127 -19.00 0.95 18.93
N GLY A 128 -18.56 0.51 20.09
CA GLY A 128 -19.32 -0.39 20.97
C GLY A 128 -19.38 -1.84 20.47
N GLU A 129 -18.58 -2.22 19.50
CA GLU A 129 -18.49 -3.60 18.96
C GLU A 129 -17.55 -4.49 19.78
N ASN A 130 -17.87 -4.70 21.05
CA ASN A 130 -17.29 -5.81 21.82
C ASN A 130 -17.98 -7.12 21.38
N ARG A 131 -17.48 -7.75 20.34
CA ARG A 131 -17.81 -9.16 20.04
C ARG A 131 -16.90 -10.08 20.88
N GLU A 132 -17.43 -10.48 22.01
CA GLU A 132 -16.98 -11.71 22.66
C GLU A 132 -17.21 -12.89 21.69
N THR A 133 -16.12 -13.58 21.36
CA THR A 133 -16.15 -14.84 20.62
C THR A 133 -16.77 -15.92 21.51
N SER A 134 -18.07 -16.11 21.45
CA SER A 134 -18.72 -17.34 21.87
C SER A 134 -19.48 -17.94 20.70
N GLY A 135 -19.02 -19.12 20.27
CA GLY A 135 -19.69 -19.87 19.21
C GLY A 135 -21.10 -20.24 19.63
N GLN A 136 -22.06 -19.90 18.81
CA GLN A 136 -23.34 -20.56 18.73
C GLN A 136 -23.89 -20.49 17.31
N ASP A 137 -24.28 -21.68 16.81
CA ASP A 137 -25.04 -21.90 15.58
C ASP A 137 -26.21 -20.96 15.43
N VAL A 138 -26.31 -20.24 14.33
CA VAL A 138 -27.51 -19.51 13.95
C VAL A 138 -28.07 -20.09 12.66
N GLN A 139 -29.24 -20.66 12.82
CA GLN A 139 -30.13 -21.18 11.78
C GLN A 139 -30.50 -20.07 10.76
N LYS A 140 -30.52 -20.49 9.50
CA LYS A 140 -30.94 -19.76 8.32
C LYS A 140 -32.43 -19.39 8.40
N PRO A 141 -32.84 -18.15 8.13
CA PRO A 141 -34.24 -17.86 7.83
C PRO A 141 -34.51 -18.07 6.34
N GLU A 142 -35.52 -18.85 6.06
CA GLU A 142 -36.11 -19.02 4.72
C GLU A 142 -36.97 -17.79 4.36
N GLY A 143 -36.91 -17.42 3.08
CA GLY A 143 -37.95 -16.73 2.35
C GLY A 143 -37.78 -15.24 2.10
N VAL A 144 -37.21 -14.88 0.95
CA VAL A 144 -37.59 -13.67 0.22
C VAL A 144 -37.76 -13.99 -1.25
N SER A 145 -38.90 -13.60 -1.74
CA SER A 145 -39.55 -13.73 -3.04
C SER A 145 -38.71 -13.27 -4.23
N ASP A 146 -38.75 -14.08 -5.29
CA ASP A 146 -38.30 -13.76 -6.64
C ASP A 146 -39.08 -12.60 -7.26
N THR A 147 -38.36 -11.55 -7.65
CA THR A 147 -38.82 -10.60 -8.66
C THR A 147 -37.75 -10.56 -9.77
N PRO A 148 -38.11 -10.76 -11.03
CA PRO A 148 -37.15 -10.81 -12.14
C PRO A 148 -36.60 -9.41 -12.42
N LEU A 149 -35.28 -9.26 -12.43
CA LEU A 149 -34.59 -8.13 -13.01
C LEU A 149 -34.56 -8.24 -14.52
N GLU A 150 -34.83 -7.16 -15.22
CA GLU A 150 -34.79 -7.03 -16.67
C GLU A 150 -33.41 -7.35 -17.22
N PRO A 151 -33.30 -7.81 -18.51
CA PRO A 151 -32.05 -8.33 -19.05
C PRO A 151 -31.05 -7.21 -19.36
N ASP A 152 -29.84 -7.39 -18.87
CA ASP A 152 -28.66 -6.63 -19.25
C ASP A 152 -28.46 -6.67 -20.77
N ILE A 153 -28.29 -5.49 -21.36
CA ILE A 153 -27.93 -5.35 -22.76
C ILE A 153 -26.47 -5.77 -22.92
N GLU A 154 -26.25 -6.99 -23.37
CA GLU A 154 -24.93 -7.44 -23.82
C GLU A 154 -24.52 -6.65 -25.06
N VAL A 155 -23.56 -5.76 -24.91
CA VAL A 155 -22.81 -5.20 -26.04
C VAL A 155 -21.76 -6.24 -26.45
N PRO A 156 -21.81 -6.80 -27.64
CA PRO A 156 -20.84 -7.80 -28.05
C PRO A 156 -19.50 -7.12 -28.35
N VAL A 157 -18.59 -7.14 -27.40
CA VAL A 157 -17.18 -6.86 -27.66
C VAL A 157 -16.60 -8.08 -28.40
N LYS A 158 -16.63 -8.02 -29.73
CA LYS A 158 -15.79 -8.88 -30.55
C LYS A 158 -14.34 -8.52 -30.31
N GLN A 159 -13.70 -9.17 -29.36
CA GLN A 159 -12.25 -9.18 -29.29
C GLN A 159 -11.74 -10.00 -30.48
N ALA A 160 -11.26 -9.29 -31.51
CA ALA A 160 -10.34 -9.87 -32.45
C ALA A 160 -9.03 -10.09 -31.67
N GLU A 161 -8.77 -11.31 -31.20
CA GLU A 161 -7.46 -11.73 -30.73
C GLU A 161 -6.51 -11.67 -31.93
N SER A 162 -5.91 -10.51 -32.18
CA SER A 162 -4.75 -10.42 -33.04
C SER A 162 -3.62 -11.18 -32.32
N GLN A 163 -3.01 -12.15 -33.02
CA GLN A 163 -1.86 -12.89 -32.50
C GLN A 163 -0.68 -11.92 -32.31
N ILE A 164 -0.59 -11.32 -31.13
CA ILE A 164 0.59 -10.56 -30.72
C ILE A 164 1.73 -11.57 -30.61
N ASP A 165 2.86 -11.30 -31.27
CA ASP A 165 4.04 -12.16 -31.19
C ASP A 165 4.61 -12.14 -29.76
N LYS A 166 4.19 -13.10 -28.95
CA LYS A 166 4.63 -13.31 -27.57
C LYS A 166 6.00 -14.00 -27.45
N THR A 167 6.67 -14.31 -28.55
CA THR A 167 7.93 -15.10 -28.53
C THR A 167 9.07 -14.39 -27.83
N ARG A 168 8.98 -13.09 -27.55
CA ARG A 168 9.96 -12.27 -26.82
C ARG A 168 9.39 -11.65 -25.54
N ALA A 169 8.20 -12.06 -25.14
CA ALA A 169 7.56 -11.52 -23.96
C ALA A 169 8.25 -11.98 -22.68
N VAL A 170 8.69 -11.05 -21.86
CA VAL A 170 9.30 -11.31 -20.54
C VAL A 170 8.48 -10.61 -19.47
N ASN A 171 8.17 -11.33 -18.40
CA ASN A 171 7.54 -10.71 -17.24
C ASN A 171 8.51 -9.72 -16.59
N PHE A 172 7.97 -8.57 -16.22
CA PHE A 172 8.71 -7.51 -15.52
C PHE A 172 9.21 -8.00 -14.15
N ARG A 173 10.40 -7.53 -13.76
CA ARG A 173 10.99 -7.82 -12.45
C ARG A 173 11.20 -6.53 -11.69
N ILE A 174 10.60 -6.44 -10.52
CA ILE A 174 10.80 -5.32 -9.62
C ILE A 174 12.12 -5.50 -8.88
N THR A 175 13.04 -4.57 -9.11
CA THR A 175 14.36 -4.51 -8.46
C THR A 175 14.51 -3.27 -7.58
N ASP A 176 13.60 -2.31 -7.69
CA ASP A 176 13.61 -1.05 -6.95
C ASP A 176 12.73 -1.17 -5.69
N ASP A 177 13.33 -0.96 -4.53
CA ASP A 177 12.65 -0.97 -3.24
C ASP A 177 11.89 0.34 -2.96
N ALA A 178 12.16 1.39 -3.74
CA ALA A 178 11.51 2.69 -3.65
C ALA A 178 10.27 2.82 -4.56
N LEU A 179 9.77 1.70 -5.09
CA LEU A 179 8.60 1.69 -5.95
C LEU A 179 7.39 2.33 -5.25
N GLY A 180 6.77 3.31 -5.92
CA GLY A 180 5.60 4.01 -5.39
C GLY A 180 5.90 5.16 -4.41
N ILE A 181 7.16 5.40 -4.03
CA ILE A 181 7.55 6.55 -3.21
C ILE A 181 7.50 7.83 -4.04
N GLY A 182 6.99 8.90 -3.43
CA GLY A 182 6.96 10.24 -4.04
C GLY A 182 5.78 11.07 -3.53
N THR A 183 5.85 12.38 -3.78
CA THR A 183 4.78 13.32 -3.48
C THR A 183 3.53 13.02 -4.31
N ALA A 184 2.36 13.51 -3.87
CA ALA A 184 1.10 13.35 -4.59
C ALA A 184 1.19 13.81 -6.06
N LYS A 185 1.87 14.94 -6.32
CA LYS A 185 2.09 15.44 -7.67
C LYS A 185 3.03 14.57 -8.52
N GLU A 186 4.02 13.93 -7.92
CA GLU A 186 4.90 12.99 -8.61
C GLU A 186 4.17 11.70 -8.94
N LYS A 187 3.40 11.15 -7.99
CA LYS A 187 2.54 9.99 -8.21
C LYS A 187 1.54 10.23 -9.35
N PHE A 188 0.89 11.40 -9.33
CA PHE A 188 0.00 11.81 -10.42
C PHE A 188 0.70 11.79 -11.78
N ARG A 189 1.88 12.43 -11.89
CA ARG A 189 2.64 12.49 -13.16
C ARG A 189 3.04 11.10 -13.65
N ARG A 190 3.49 10.22 -12.76
CA ARG A 190 3.83 8.83 -13.10
C ARG A 190 2.60 8.05 -13.59
N ASN A 191 1.46 8.22 -12.94
CA ASN A 191 0.20 7.61 -13.41
C ASN A 191 -0.18 8.06 -14.80
N VAL A 192 -0.13 9.37 -15.07
CA VAL A 192 -0.44 9.93 -16.40
C VAL A 192 0.54 9.41 -17.46
N GLU A 193 1.85 9.36 -17.15
CA GLU A 193 2.86 8.84 -18.07
C GLU A 193 2.65 7.34 -18.36
N ALA A 194 2.34 6.54 -17.35
CA ALA A 194 2.03 5.13 -17.51
C ALA A 194 0.77 4.92 -18.38
N ILE A 195 -0.30 5.70 -18.17
CA ILE A 195 -1.53 5.61 -18.97
C ILE A 195 -1.25 5.98 -20.43
N ARG A 196 -0.54 7.07 -20.70
CA ARG A 196 -0.17 7.47 -22.07
C ARG A 196 0.70 6.42 -22.75
N THR A 197 1.62 5.82 -22.00
CA THR A 197 2.46 4.73 -22.51
C THR A 197 1.61 3.51 -22.85
N LEU A 198 0.66 3.14 -21.99
CA LEU A 198 -0.30 2.06 -22.25
C LEU A 198 -1.12 2.31 -23.51
N GLU A 199 -1.72 3.49 -23.66
CA GLU A 199 -2.51 3.88 -24.85
C GLU A 199 -1.70 3.78 -26.13
N LYS A 200 -0.45 4.23 -26.11
CA LYS A 200 0.48 4.10 -27.23
C LYS A 200 0.70 2.63 -27.60
N ILE A 201 1.04 1.77 -26.62
CA ILE A 201 1.29 0.34 -26.83
C ILE A 201 0.05 -0.33 -27.43
N GLU A 202 -1.14 -0.03 -26.91
CA GLU A 202 -2.41 -0.58 -27.37
C GLU A 202 -2.75 -0.08 -28.79
N SER A 203 -2.52 1.21 -29.10
CA SER A 203 -2.76 1.74 -30.43
C SER A 203 -1.85 1.10 -31.50
N GLU A 204 -0.65 0.71 -31.12
CA GLU A 204 0.33 -0.01 -31.95
C GLU A 204 0.09 -1.53 -31.96
N ASN A 205 -0.88 -2.03 -31.20
CA ASN A 205 -1.25 -3.44 -31.07
C ASN A 205 -0.06 -4.39 -30.84
N ARG A 206 0.74 -4.07 -29.84
CA ARG A 206 1.95 -4.81 -29.44
C ARG A 206 2.06 -4.99 -27.93
N ILE A 207 3.08 -5.69 -27.49
CA ILE A 207 3.48 -5.74 -26.09
C ILE A 207 4.48 -4.61 -25.76
N ALA A 208 4.58 -4.30 -24.47
CA ALA A 208 5.53 -3.32 -23.95
C ALA A 208 6.99 -3.75 -24.16
N THR A 209 7.85 -2.79 -24.49
CA THR A 209 9.31 -3.00 -24.42
C THR A 209 9.76 -2.99 -22.94
N PRO A 210 10.98 -3.47 -22.61
CA PRO A 210 11.51 -3.38 -21.26
C PRO A 210 11.49 -1.95 -20.68
N GLU A 211 11.84 -0.95 -21.51
CA GLU A 211 11.83 0.46 -21.11
C GLU A 211 10.40 0.98 -20.84
N GLU A 212 9.44 0.52 -21.62
CA GLU A 212 8.02 0.83 -21.39
C GLU A 212 7.47 0.09 -20.17
N GLN A 213 7.93 -1.12 -19.89
CA GLN A 213 7.58 -1.83 -18.65
C GLN A 213 8.09 -1.07 -17.41
N GLU A 214 9.28 -0.47 -17.46
CA GLU A 214 9.78 0.39 -16.38
C GLU A 214 8.84 1.58 -16.13
N ILE A 215 8.35 2.25 -17.20
CA ILE A 215 7.39 3.35 -17.06
C ILE A 215 6.06 2.84 -16.49
N LEU A 216 5.53 1.74 -17.02
CA LEU A 216 4.27 1.16 -16.57
C LEU A 216 4.32 0.71 -15.10
N SER A 217 5.47 0.22 -14.64
CA SER A 217 5.68 -0.21 -13.25
C SER A 217 5.60 0.93 -12.24
N GLN A 218 5.75 2.18 -12.68
CA GLN A 218 5.63 3.37 -11.84
C GLN A 218 4.17 3.79 -11.59
N TYR A 219 3.20 3.11 -12.19
CA TYR A 219 1.79 3.35 -11.90
C TYR A 219 1.44 2.92 -10.48
N VAL A 220 0.90 3.83 -9.70
CA VAL A 220 0.58 3.60 -8.27
C VAL A 220 -0.92 3.72 -7.97
N GLY A 221 -1.76 3.77 -9.00
CA GLY A 221 -3.19 3.98 -8.82
C GLY A 221 -3.52 5.37 -8.27
N TRP A 222 -4.75 5.53 -7.80
CA TRP A 222 -5.28 6.83 -7.40
C TRP A 222 -5.46 6.98 -5.89
N GLY A 223 -5.03 6.01 -5.09
CA GLY A 223 -5.06 6.09 -3.64
C GLY A 223 -4.31 7.34 -3.13
N GLY A 224 -4.98 8.14 -2.28
CA GLY A 224 -4.44 9.40 -1.78
C GLY A 224 -4.36 10.54 -2.81
N LEU A 225 -4.96 10.41 -4.00
CA LEU A 225 -4.98 11.44 -5.05
C LEU A 225 -6.39 12.03 -5.30
N ALA A 226 -7.26 12.01 -4.30
CA ALA A 226 -8.64 12.48 -4.41
C ALA A 226 -8.73 13.95 -4.89
N ASP A 227 -7.80 14.80 -4.48
CA ASP A 227 -7.74 16.20 -4.88
C ASP A 227 -7.59 16.41 -6.40
N ALA A 228 -6.97 15.46 -7.11
CA ALA A 228 -6.88 15.51 -8.57
C ALA A 228 -8.23 15.32 -9.28
N PHE A 229 -9.24 14.81 -8.58
CA PHE A 229 -10.60 14.58 -9.07
C PHE A 229 -11.60 15.64 -8.58
N ASP A 230 -11.15 16.63 -7.82
CA ASP A 230 -11.98 17.69 -7.25
C ASP A 230 -11.77 19.02 -7.98
N GLU A 231 -12.80 19.46 -8.74
CA GLU A 231 -12.79 20.72 -9.49
C GLU A 231 -12.60 21.96 -8.60
N SER A 232 -12.98 21.88 -7.33
CA SER A 232 -12.86 23.00 -6.38
C SER A 232 -11.41 23.24 -5.90
N LYS A 233 -10.53 22.28 -6.09
CA LYS A 233 -9.12 22.33 -5.65
C LYS A 233 -8.25 23.12 -6.63
N SER A 234 -8.09 24.42 -6.39
CA SER A 234 -7.30 25.31 -7.28
C SER A 234 -5.85 24.86 -7.46
N ALA A 235 -5.23 24.27 -6.45
CA ALA A 235 -3.86 23.71 -6.52
C ALA A 235 -3.74 22.51 -7.48
N TRP A 236 -4.86 21.88 -7.86
CA TRP A 236 -4.95 20.70 -8.73
C TRP A 236 -5.72 20.97 -10.03
N ALA A 237 -6.03 22.24 -10.35
CA ALA A 237 -6.86 22.59 -11.49
C ALA A 237 -6.31 22.07 -12.83
N ASN A 238 -4.99 22.10 -13.03
CA ASN A 238 -4.36 21.61 -14.26
C ASN A 238 -4.47 20.09 -14.37
N GLU A 239 -4.19 19.37 -13.28
CA GLU A 239 -4.26 17.91 -13.20
C GLU A 239 -5.69 17.42 -13.37
N TYR A 240 -6.67 18.12 -12.78
CA TYR A 240 -8.08 17.84 -12.98
C TYR A 240 -8.47 17.89 -14.47
N GLN A 241 -8.08 18.96 -15.17
CA GLN A 241 -8.34 19.10 -16.61
C GLN A 241 -7.59 18.05 -17.44
N GLU A 242 -6.36 17.73 -17.06
CA GLU A 242 -5.56 16.70 -17.72
C GLU A 242 -6.23 15.31 -17.62
N LEU A 243 -6.74 14.91 -16.44
CA LEU A 243 -7.47 13.66 -16.27
C LEU A 243 -8.76 13.62 -17.10
N LYS A 244 -9.51 14.73 -17.12
CA LYS A 244 -10.73 14.84 -17.92
C LYS A 244 -10.47 14.70 -19.43
N GLY A 245 -9.29 15.08 -19.90
CA GLY A 245 -8.89 14.93 -21.29
C GLY A 245 -8.25 13.59 -21.62
N LEU A 246 -7.67 12.90 -20.62
CA LEU A 246 -6.96 11.66 -20.80
C LEU A 246 -7.88 10.44 -20.68
N LEU A 247 -8.76 10.42 -19.67
CA LEU A 247 -9.59 9.27 -19.34
C LEU A 247 -10.96 9.37 -20.01
N SER A 248 -11.50 8.25 -20.48
CA SER A 248 -12.91 8.13 -20.81
C SER A 248 -13.79 8.38 -19.57
N GLU A 249 -15.07 8.69 -19.76
CA GLU A 249 -15.99 8.91 -18.64
C GLU A 249 -16.06 7.71 -17.68
N GLN A 250 -16.00 6.50 -18.21
CA GLN A 250 -16.02 5.27 -17.41
C GLN A 250 -14.71 5.08 -16.63
N GLU A 251 -13.56 5.27 -17.27
CA GLU A 251 -12.25 5.20 -16.63
C GLU A 251 -12.08 6.26 -15.54
N TYR A 252 -12.57 7.49 -15.84
CA TYR A 252 -12.55 8.57 -14.86
C TYR A 252 -13.40 8.24 -13.62
N ALA A 253 -14.60 7.68 -13.81
CA ALA A 253 -15.47 7.26 -12.71
C ALA A 253 -14.80 6.18 -11.87
N SER A 254 -14.26 5.12 -12.50
CA SER A 254 -13.53 4.04 -11.83
C SER A 254 -12.31 4.56 -11.06
N ALA A 255 -11.49 5.39 -11.70
CA ALA A 255 -10.33 6.01 -11.09
C ALA A 255 -10.69 6.84 -9.85
N ARG A 256 -11.77 7.64 -9.93
CA ARG A 256 -12.27 8.45 -8.83
C ARG A 256 -12.75 7.57 -7.64
N GLU A 257 -13.48 6.50 -7.91
CA GLU A 257 -13.95 5.56 -6.89
C GLU A 257 -12.77 4.85 -6.19
N SER A 258 -11.69 4.59 -6.91
CA SER A 258 -10.52 3.90 -6.36
C SER A 258 -9.64 4.77 -5.45
N THR A 259 -9.88 6.08 -5.38
CA THR A 259 -9.07 7.02 -4.57
C THR A 259 -9.07 6.68 -3.07
N LEU A 260 -10.08 5.98 -2.57
CA LEU A 260 -10.21 5.58 -1.18
C LEU A 260 -9.64 4.18 -0.89
N ASN A 261 -9.49 3.32 -1.92
CA ASN A 261 -9.25 1.89 -1.73
C ASN A 261 -8.00 1.35 -2.44
N ALA A 262 -7.33 2.15 -3.26
CA ALA A 262 -6.15 1.71 -4.00
C ALA A 262 -4.89 1.87 -3.15
N HIS A 263 -4.51 0.81 -2.43
CA HIS A 263 -3.30 0.74 -1.63
C HIS A 263 -2.36 -0.33 -2.17
N TYR A 264 -1.12 0.05 -2.47
CA TYR A 264 -0.10 -0.90 -2.93
C TYR A 264 0.69 -1.44 -1.75
N THR A 265 0.90 -2.77 -1.77
CA THR A 265 1.69 -3.46 -0.75
C THR A 265 3.17 -3.14 -0.92
N SER A 266 3.83 -2.75 0.17
CA SER A 266 5.25 -2.40 0.13
C SER A 266 6.14 -3.60 -0.22
N PRO A 267 7.27 -3.38 -0.91
CA PRO A 267 8.23 -4.45 -1.24
C PRO A 267 8.70 -5.26 -0.04
N ALA A 268 8.86 -4.65 1.12
CA ALA A 268 9.27 -5.33 2.34
C ALA A 268 8.24 -6.38 2.81
N ILE A 269 6.95 -6.04 2.75
CA ILE A 269 5.86 -6.96 3.11
C ILE A 269 5.80 -8.11 2.11
N ILE A 270 5.87 -7.81 0.81
CA ILE A 270 5.84 -8.84 -0.24
C ILE A 270 6.99 -9.84 -0.05
N ARG A 271 8.20 -9.36 0.23
CA ARG A 271 9.36 -10.23 0.53
C ARG A 271 9.10 -11.12 1.74
N SER A 272 8.58 -10.55 2.83
CA SER A 272 8.29 -11.32 4.04
C SER A 272 7.28 -12.44 3.80
N ILE A 273 6.29 -12.20 2.94
CA ILE A 273 5.29 -13.21 2.56
C ILE A 273 5.96 -14.32 1.73
N TYR A 274 6.81 -13.98 0.76
CA TYR A 274 7.55 -14.98 -0.01
C TYR A 274 8.55 -15.77 0.84
N ASP A 275 9.19 -15.14 1.82
CA ASP A 275 10.04 -15.83 2.79
C ASP A 275 9.25 -16.84 3.65
N ALA A 276 7.99 -16.51 3.98
CA ALA A 276 7.11 -17.44 4.69
C ALA A 276 6.73 -18.64 3.78
N LEU A 277 6.37 -18.40 2.52
CA LEU A 277 6.07 -19.46 1.55
C LEU A 277 7.27 -20.39 1.34
N ASP A 278 8.48 -19.82 1.27
CA ASP A 278 9.70 -20.60 1.20
C ASP A 278 9.92 -21.50 2.40
N LYS A 279 9.72 -20.97 3.61
CA LYS A 279 9.82 -21.74 4.85
C LYS A 279 8.75 -22.84 4.95
N MET A 280 7.60 -22.68 4.28
CA MET A 280 6.57 -23.70 4.12
C MET A 280 6.93 -24.76 3.06
N GLY A 281 8.04 -24.57 2.32
CA GLY A 281 8.50 -25.49 1.28
C GLY A 281 7.84 -25.29 -0.08
N PHE A 282 7.20 -24.14 -0.34
CA PHE A 282 6.65 -23.85 -1.66
C PHE A 282 7.77 -23.51 -2.64
N GLU A 283 7.85 -24.23 -3.74
CA GLU A 283 8.84 -24.02 -4.80
C GLU A 283 8.17 -23.57 -6.10
N LYS A 284 7.08 -24.23 -6.50
CA LYS A 284 6.34 -23.90 -7.71
C LYS A 284 4.91 -24.46 -7.70
N GLY A 285 4.03 -23.80 -8.43
CA GLY A 285 2.63 -24.20 -8.55
C GLY A 285 1.79 -23.17 -9.30
N ASN A 286 0.48 -23.30 -9.20
CA ASN A 286 -0.46 -22.28 -9.66
C ASN A 286 -0.63 -21.21 -8.57
N VAL A 287 -0.17 -19.99 -8.82
CA VAL A 287 -0.23 -18.87 -7.88
C VAL A 287 -1.30 -17.90 -8.33
N LEU A 288 -2.25 -17.60 -7.45
CA LEU A 288 -3.32 -16.64 -7.68
C LEU A 288 -3.07 -15.34 -6.91
N GLU A 289 -3.24 -14.20 -7.56
CA GLU A 289 -3.38 -12.87 -6.94
C GLU A 289 -4.79 -12.33 -7.28
N PRO A 290 -5.76 -12.39 -6.33
CA PRO A 290 -7.19 -12.15 -6.63
C PRO A 290 -7.58 -10.66 -6.69
N ALA A 291 -6.70 -9.75 -6.28
CA ALA A 291 -6.84 -8.29 -6.39
C ALA A 291 -5.45 -7.72 -6.63
N MET A 292 -4.95 -7.96 -7.86
CA MET A 292 -3.52 -7.88 -8.12
C MET A 292 -2.97 -6.47 -8.28
N GLY A 293 -3.82 -5.47 -8.48
CA GLY A 293 -3.32 -4.17 -8.90
C GLY A 293 -2.50 -4.30 -10.19
N ILE A 294 -1.34 -3.66 -10.24
CA ILE A 294 -0.41 -3.86 -11.36
C ILE A 294 0.45 -5.13 -11.22
N GLY A 295 0.28 -5.94 -10.16
CA GLY A 295 0.97 -7.22 -9.97
C GLY A 295 2.32 -7.13 -9.28
N ASN A 296 2.44 -6.34 -8.24
CA ASN A 296 3.70 -6.20 -7.49
C ASN A 296 4.20 -7.53 -6.90
N PHE A 297 3.29 -8.42 -6.50
CA PHE A 297 3.67 -9.76 -6.07
C PHE A 297 4.31 -10.56 -7.22
N PHE A 298 3.78 -10.48 -8.43
CA PHE A 298 4.38 -11.16 -9.58
C PHE A 298 5.76 -10.61 -9.92
N GLY A 299 5.94 -9.28 -9.86
CA GLY A 299 7.20 -8.62 -10.12
C GLY A 299 8.30 -8.97 -9.12
N MET A 300 7.91 -9.32 -7.90
CA MET A 300 8.82 -9.68 -6.81
C MET A 300 8.90 -11.20 -6.56
N LEU A 301 8.32 -12.03 -7.43
CA LEU A 301 8.37 -13.48 -7.29
C LEU A 301 9.83 -13.97 -7.20
N PRO A 302 10.22 -14.71 -6.14
CA PRO A 302 11.58 -15.22 -5.98
C PRO A 302 12.04 -16.09 -7.15
N GLU A 303 13.35 -16.09 -7.45
CA GLU A 303 13.91 -16.84 -8.59
C GLU A 303 13.57 -18.33 -8.55
N LYS A 304 13.61 -18.93 -7.37
CA LYS A 304 13.25 -20.35 -7.16
C LYS A 304 11.78 -20.68 -7.42
N MET A 305 10.88 -19.67 -7.42
CA MET A 305 9.45 -19.82 -7.65
C MET A 305 9.02 -19.45 -9.09
N GLN A 306 9.97 -19.05 -9.95
CA GLN A 306 9.70 -18.54 -11.30
C GLN A 306 9.10 -19.55 -12.28
N GLU A 307 9.21 -20.84 -11.99
CA GLU A 307 8.52 -21.88 -12.77
C GLU A 307 7.02 -21.97 -12.45
N SER A 308 6.52 -21.16 -11.50
CA SER A 308 5.09 -21.09 -11.18
C SER A 308 4.28 -20.50 -12.33
N ARG A 309 3.02 -20.93 -12.44
CA ARG A 309 2.04 -20.33 -13.34
C ARG A 309 1.30 -19.23 -12.56
N LEU A 310 1.25 -18.05 -13.14
CA LEU A 310 0.72 -16.84 -12.49
C LEU A 310 -0.70 -16.55 -13.03
N TYR A 311 -1.63 -16.39 -12.12
CA TYR A 311 -3.03 -16.05 -12.39
C TYR A 311 -3.38 -14.80 -11.61
N GLY A 312 -3.79 -13.75 -12.31
CA GLY A 312 -4.15 -12.46 -11.70
C GLY A 312 -5.60 -12.10 -12.01
N VAL A 313 -6.25 -11.46 -11.06
CA VAL A 313 -7.57 -10.87 -11.27
C VAL A 313 -7.50 -9.40 -10.80
N GLU A 314 -7.99 -8.50 -11.65
CA GLU A 314 -8.05 -7.07 -11.36
C GLU A 314 -9.36 -6.48 -11.85
N LEU A 315 -10.01 -5.73 -10.99
CA LEU A 315 -11.32 -5.11 -11.32
C LEU A 315 -11.15 -3.87 -12.18
N ASP A 316 -10.16 -3.03 -11.86
CA ASP A 316 -9.92 -1.77 -12.56
C ASP A 316 -9.33 -2.00 -13.96
N GLY A 317 -9.98 -1.41 -14.96
CA GLY A 317 -9.63 -1.62 -16.37
C GLY A 317 -8.24 -1.12 -16.74
N ILE A 318 -7.82 0.05 -16.25
CA ILE A 318 -6.50 0.63 -16.54
C ILE A 318 -5.43 -0.20 -15.88
N THR A 319 -5.58 -0.44 -14.59
CA THR A 319 -4.64 -1.22 -13.77
C THR A 319 -4.42 -2.61 -14.34
N GLY A 320 -5.51 -3.33 -14.70
CA GLY A 320 -5.43 -4.66 -15.28
C GLY A 320 -4.77 -4.69 -16.68
N ARG A 321 -5.00 -3.65 -17.52
CA ARG A 321 -4.31 -3.52 -18.82
C ARG A 321 -2.82 -3.27 -18.64
N ILE A 322 -2.42 -2.45 -17.67
CA ILE A 322 -1.02 -2.24 -17.29
C ILE A 322 -0.40 -3.57 -16.84
N ALA A 323 -1.07 -4.31 -15.94
CA ALA A 323 -0.61 -5.60 -15.46
C ALA A 323 -0.37 -6.60 -16.60
N LYS A 324 -1.25 -6.64 -17.63
CA LYS A 324 -1.06 -7.49 -18.82
C LYS A 324 0.19 -7.14 -19.62
N GLN A 325 0.59 -5.86 -19.64
CA GLN A 325 1.81 -5.42 -20.31
C GLN A 325 3.07 -5.73 -19.47
N LEU A 326 2.96 -5.67 -18.15
CA LEU A 326 4.04 -6.02 -17.23
C LEU A 326 4.27 -7.54 -17.15
N TYR A 327 3.21 -8.33 -17.21
CA TYR A 327 3.28 -9.80 -17.05
C TYR A 327 2.61 -10.53 -18.21
N PRO A 328 3.15 -10.41 -19.42
CA PRO A 328 2.53 -11.00 -20.62
C PRO A 328 2.48 -12.53 -20.61
N ASN A 329 3.23 -13.21 -19.72
CA ASN A 329 3.21 -14.66 -19.54
C ASN A 329 2.27 -15.12 -18.41
N ALA A 330 1.57 -14.19 -17.72
CA ALA A 330 0.54 -14.52 -16.74
C ALA A 330 -0.85 -14.57 -17.37
N ASP A 331 -1.74 -15.35 -16.76
CA ASP A 331 -3.17 -15.34 -17.10
C ASP A 331 -3.87 -14.28 -16.24
N ILE A 332 -4.18 -13.11 -16.83
CA ILE A 332 -4.77 -11.97 -16.12
C ILE A 332 -6.18 -11.72 -16.63
N LYS A 333 -7.16 -11.83 -15.73
CA LYS A 333 -8.57 -11.51 -15.98
C LYS A 333 -8.88 -10.11 -15.43
N ILE A 334 -9.46 -9.24 -16.29
CA ILE A 334 -9.91 -7.90 -15.88
C ILE A 334 -11.41 -7.99 -15.59
N THR A 335 -11.74 -8.30 -14.35
CA THR A 335 -13.11 -8.53 -13.87
C THR A 335 -13.13 -8.58 -12.33
N GLY A 336 -14.32 -8.57 -11.72
CA GLY A 336 -14.45 -8.91 -10.30
C GLY A 336 -14.09 -10.38 -10.06
N PHE A 337 -13.45 -10.67 -8.92
CA PHE A 337 -13.04 -12.04 -8.60
C PHE A 337 -14.24 -13.00 -8.50
N GLU A 338 -15.38 -12.53 -8.03
CA GLU A 338 -16.65 -13.26 -7.92
C GLU A 338 -17.23 -13.72 -9.27
N LYS A 339 -16.74 -13.14 -10.39
CA LYS A 339 -17.13 -13.49 -11.75
C LYS A 339 -16.17 -14.47 -12.42
N THR A 340 -15.16 -14.93 -11.68
CA THR A 340 -14.21 -15.91 -12.20
C THR A 340 -14.73 -17.35 -12.02
N ASP A 341 -14.34 -18.23 -12.93
CA ASP A 341 -14.80 -19.60 -13.03
C ASP A 341 -13.66 -20.62 -12.83
N TYR A 342 -12.74 -20.31 -11.92
CA TYR A 342 -11.63 -21.22 -11.64
C TYR A 342 -12.14 -22.53 -11.00
N PRO A 343 -11.56 -23.69 -11.38
CA PRO A 343 -11.92 -24.97 -10.76
C PRO A 343 -11.58 -24.98 -9.26
N ASN A 344 -12.31 -25.79 -8.49
CA ASN A 344 -11.93 -26.06 -7.10
C ASN A 344 -10.54 -26.70 -7.03
N ASP A 345 -9.78 -26.38 -5.99
CA ASP A 345 -8.45 -26.94 -5.73
C ASP A 345 -7.42 -26.70 -6.87
N PHE A 346 -7.64 -25.64 -7.67
CA PHE A 346 -6.80 -25.33 -8.83
C PHE A 346 -5.51 -24.61 -8.45
N PHE A 347 -5.54 -23.79 -7.40
CA PHE A 347 -4.40 -23.00 -6.97
C PHE A 347 -3.67 -23.67 -5.81
N ASP A 348 -2.35 -23.68 -5.89
CA ASP A 348 -1.47 -24.12 -4.81
C ASP A 348 -1.28 -23.01 -3.76
N VAL A 349 -1.31 -21.74 -4.22
CA VAL A 349 -1.17 -20.54 -3.38
C VAL A 349 -2.11 -19.45 -3.88
N ALA A 350 -2.84 -18.82 -2.97
CA ALA A 350 -3.48 -17.51 -3.18
C ALA A 350 -2.75 -16.48 -2.31
N ILE A 351 -2.26 -15.42 -2.94
CA ILE A 351 -1.42 -14.41 -2.31
C ILE A 351 -1.88 -13.02 -2.75
N GLY A 352 -1.90 -12.05 -1.85
CA GLY A 352 -2.27 -10.69 -2.19
C GLY A 352 -2.68 -9.87 -0.97
N ASN A 353 -2.97 -8.61 -1.22
CA ASN A 353 -3.57 -7.69 -0.27
C ASN A 353 -4.96 -7.33 -0.81
N VAL A 354 -5.99 -8.06 -0.35
CA VAL A 354 -7.36 -7.81 -0.80
C VAL A 354 -7.91 -6.53 -0.17
N PRO A 355 -8.75 -5.77 -0.89
CA PRO A 355 -9.36 -4.56 -0.34
C PRO A 355 -10.16 -4.87 0.94
N PHE A 356 -10.01 -4.02 1.95
CA PHE A 356 -10.78 -4.08 3.19
C PHE A 356 -11.91 -3.06 3.12
N GLY A 357 -13.08 -3.38 3.66
CA GLY A 357 -14.17 -2.43 3.78
C GLY A 357 -15.55 -3.04 3.62
N GLN A 358 -16.59 -2.26 3.92
CA GLN A 358 -17.98 -2.61 3.63
C GLN A 358 -18.28 -2.21 2.18
N TYR A 359 -18.21 -3.17 1.29
CA TYR A 359 -18.74 -3.00 -0.08
C TYR A 359 -20.26 -3.19 -0.01
N LYS A 360 -21.00 -2.17 -0.47
CA LYS A 360 -22.44 -2.26 -0.66
C LYS A 360 -22.73 -2.72 -2.06
#